data_be5f6a9faf523dffd2cde8f354b8b185
#
_entry.id   be5f6a9faf523dffd2cde8f354b8b185
#
_cell.length_a   1.000
_cell.length_b   1.000
_cell.length_c   1.000
_cell.angle_alpha   90.00
_cell.angle_beta   90.00
_cell.angle_gamma   90.00
#
_symmetry.space_group_name_H-M   'P 1'
#
loop_
_entity.id
_entity.type
_entity.pdbx_description
1 polymer ?
#
loop_
_entity_poly.entity_id
_entity_poly.type
_entity_poly.pdbx_seq_one_letter_code
_entity_poly.pdbx_strand_id
1 'polypeptide(L)'
;HYNMENRKKKCGIVTFHSSHNYGSVLQAYAMVRVMQKMGLDAELIDFRHPRTTDMYEWRLWSTYKNWKWNLRELVLRGLFSFGKKREQVFSDFIENVLKKSKRVKDKNDIPDIYDILVCGSDQIWNPKASGENDPIYYLDFGTTTCKFSYAASSGSVRFGDENPELFKKYLQNLKSIGVRERFMQEYIKEELGLVSEINPDPTFLLNASEWSEIEKP
;
A
#
# COMPACT_ATOMS: atom_id res chain seq x y z
N HIS A 1 -26.26 -18.69 22.39
CA HIS A 1 -26.29 -17.69 21.37
C HIS A 1 -25.33 -16.57 21.77
N TYR A 2 -24.08 -16.64 21.32
CA TYR A 2 -23.11 -15.55 21.47
C TYR A 2 -23.52 -14.44 20.49
N ASN A 3 -23.74 -13.24 21.00
CA ASN A 3 -24.13 -12.05 20.22
C ASN A 3 -23.09 -11.73 19.16
N MET A 4 -23.27 -12.22 17.94
CA MET A 4 -22.49 -11.82 16.76
C MET A 4 -22.87 -10.44 16.20
N GLU A 5 -23.89 -9.78 16.75
CA GLU A 5 -24.46 -8.54 16.21
C GLU A 5 -23.69 -7.25 16.54
N ASN A 6 -22.63 -7.30 17.39
CA ASN A 6 -21.98 -6.06 17.85
C ASN A 6 -20.45 -5.97 17.58
N ARG A 7 -19.90 -6.89 16.77
CA ARG A 7 -18.49 -6.83 16.39
C ARG A 7 -18.27 -5.85 15.24
N LYS A 8 -17.39 -4.86 15.41
CA LYS A 8 -16.93 -4.05 14.28
C LYS A 8 -16.33 -4.95 13.20
N LYS A 9 -16.73 -4.73 11.94
CA LYS A 9 -16.14 -5.46 10.81
C LYS A 9 -14.66 -5.15 10.70
N LYS A 10 -13.85 -6.19 10.54
CA LYS A 10 -12.39 -6.07 10.42
C LYS A 10 -12.01 -5.77 8.98
N CYS A 11 -11.23 -4.69 8.78
CA CYS A 11 -10.78 -4.23 7.48
C CYS A 11 -9.26 -4.34 7.36
N GLY A 12 -8.77 -5.13 6.40
CA GLY A 12 -7.37 -5.22 6.05
C GLY A 12 -7.05 -4.32 4.87
N ILE A 13 -6.01 -3.50 5.00
CA ILE A 13 -5.58 -2.54 3.98
C ILE A 13 -4.19 -2.94 3.46
N VAL A 14 -4.08 -3.12 2.15
CA VAL A 14 -2.83 -3.40 1.45
C VAL A 14 -2.38 -2.16 0.69
N THR A 15 -1.26 -1.59 1.08
CA THR A 15 -0.64 -0.44 0.41
C THR A 15 0.86 -0.37 0.73
N PHE A 16 1.58 0.49 0.03
CA PHE A 16 2.94 0.83 0.45
C PHE A 16 2.89 1.68 1.72
N HIS A 17 3.45 1.18 2.81
CA HIS A 17 3.43 1.85 4.11
C HIS A 17 4.79 1.83 4.82
N SER A 18 5.73 1.06 4.32
CA SER A 18 7.06 0.88 4.95
C SER A 18 8.18 1.61 4.22
N SER A 19 7.86 2.40 3.19
CA SER A 19 8.85 3.21 2.48
C SER A 19 9.19 4.48 3.27
N HIS A 20 10.46 4.91 3.23
CA HIS A 20 10.87 6.18 3.83
C HIS A 20 10.50 7.38 2.92
N ASN A 21 9.23 7.44 2.57
CA ASN A 21 8.60 8.46 1.73
C ASN A 21 7.36 9.01 2.45
N TYR A 22 7.30 10.32 2.64
CA TYR A 22 6.18 10.98 3.32
C TYR A 22 4.84 10.69 2.65
N GLY A 23 4.76 10.77 1.32
CA GLY A 23 3.54 10.46 0.58
C GLY A 23 3.00 9.07 0.89
N SER A 24 3.90 8.08 0.91
CA SER A 24 3.56 6.69 1.14
C SER A 24 3.04 6.42 2.57
N VAL A 25 3.73 6.94 3.58
CA VAL A 25 3.33 6.69 4.99
C VAL A 25 2.09 7.50 5.38
N LEU A 26 1.95 8.73 4.88
CA LEU A 26 0.80 9.59 5.20
C LEU A 26 -0.48 9.11 4.53
N GLN A 27 -0.43 8.64 3.27
CA GLN A 27 -1.60 8.06 2.62
C GLN A 27 -2.04 6.76 3.32
N ALA A 28 -1.09 5.93 3.79
CA ALA A 28 -1.40 4.72 4.53
C ALA A 28 -2.09 5.04 5.88
N TYR A 29 -1.59 6.04 6.60
CA TYR A 29 -2.23 6.55 7.81
C TYR A 29 -3.65 7.04 7.52
N ALA A 30 -3.82 7.88 6.50
CA ALA A 30 -5.12 8.43 6.13
C ALA A 30 -6.13 7.32 5.79
N MET A 31 -5.73 6.30 5.03
CA MET A 31 -6.59 5.15 4.71
C MET A 31 -7.11 4.45 5.97
N VAL A 32 -6.22 4.14 6.93
CA VAL A 32 -6.62 3.51 8.19
C VAL A 32 -7.61 4.40 8.95
N ARG A 33 -7.31 5.70 9.08
CA ARG A 33 -8.16 6.67 9.81
C ARG A 33 -9.54 6.80 9.17
N VAL A 34 -9.61 6.91 7.86
CA VAL A 34 -10.90 7.01 7.14
C VAL A 34 -11.75 5.76 7.36
N MET A 35 -11.17 4.56 7.23
CA MET A 35 -11.90 3.31 7.48
C MET A 35 -12.37 3.20 8.94
N GLN A 36 -11.56 3.66 9.90
CA GLN A 36 -11.96 3.71 11.31
C GLN A 36 -13.12 4.69 11.56
N LYS A 37 -13.13 5.85 10.89
CA LYS A 37 -14.25 6.82 10.94
C LYS A 37 -15.55 6.22 10.39
N MET A 38 -15.46 5.31 9.41
CA MET A 38 -16.59 4.56 8.89
C MET A 38 -17.07 3.44 9.84
N GLY A 39 -16.49 3.32 11.02
CA GLY A 39 -16.87 2.34 12.04
C GLY A 39 -16.20 0.97 11.91
N LEU A 40 -15.20 0.83 11.05
CA LEU A 40 -14.47 -0.42 10.84
C LEU A 40 -13.30 -0.57 11.83
N ASP A 41 -12.97 -1.81 12.16
CA ASP A 41 -11.69 -2.16 12.81
C ASP A 41 -10.62 -2.33 11.73
N ALA A 42 -10.03 -1.21 11.31
CA ALA A 42 -9.10 -1.15 10.19
C ALA A 42 -7.65 -1.21 10.65
N GLU A 43 -6.84 -1.97 9.90
CA GLU A 43 -5.39 -2.04 10.06
C GLU A 43 -4.70 -2.28 8.70
N LEU A 44 -3.44 -1.87 8.60
CA LEU A 44 -2.58 -2.23 7.47
C LEU A 44 -2.17 -3.69 7.58
N ILE A 45 -2.18 -4.41 6.47
CA ILE A 45 -1.52 -5.71 6.36
C ILE A 45 -0.02 -5.43 6.16
N ASP A 46 0.82 -5.77 7.15
CA ASP A 46 2.25 -5.45 7.14
C ASP A 46 3.02 -6.36 6.17
N PHE A 47 2.72 -6.21 4.88
CA PHE A 47 3.46 -6.80 3.79
C PHE A 47 4.48 -5.80 3.25
N ARG A 48 5.75 -6.17 3.25
CA ARG A 48 6.87 -5.33 2.79
C ARG A 48 7.59 -6.04 1.67
N HIS A 49 7.24 -5.67 0.44
CA HIS A 49 7.90 -6.27 -0.72
C HIS A 49 9.40 -5.91 -0.73
N PRO A 50 10.31 -6.88 -0.97
CA PRO A 50 11.75 -6.63 -0.92
C PRO A 50 12.24 -5.47 -1.79
N ARG A 51 11.66 -5.27 -2.98
CA ARG A 51 12.02 -4.14 -3.85
C ARG A 51 11.69 -2.79 -3.24
N THR A 52 10.51 -2.65 -2.62
CA THR A 52 10.12 -1.38 -1.97
C THR A 52 10.96 -1.12 -0.73
N THR A 53 11.25 -2.15 0.03
CA THR A 53 12.10 -2.07 1.22
C THR A 53 13.53 -1.66 0.85
N ASP A 54 14.13 -2.32 -0.16
CA ASP A 54 15.50 -2.01 -0.61
C ASP A 54 15.65 -0.63 -1.25
N MET A 55 14.59 -0.07 -1.85
CA MET A 55 14.64 1.28 -2.42
C MET A 55 14.73 2.38 -1.35
N TYR A 56 14.16 2.15 -0.18
CA TYR A 56 13.94 3.20 0.83
C TYR A 56 14.61 2.94 2.17
N GLU A 57 14.96 1.66 2.49
CA GLU A 57 15.69 1.34 3.71
C GLU A 57 17.18 1.69 3.57
N TRP A 58 17.76 2.15 4.66
CA TRP A 58 19.21 2.40 4.78
C TRP A 58 19.96 1.06 4.90
N ARG A 59 19.99 0.26 3.84
CA ARG A 59 20.78 -0.97 3.81
C ARG A 59 22.19 -0.69 3.31
N LEU A 60 23.16 -1.25 3.98
CA LEU A 60 24.58 -1.17 3.56
C LEU A 60 24.81 -1.85 2.21
N TRP A 61 23.97 -2.83 1.86
CA TRP A 61 24.08 -3.60 0.63
C TRP A 61 22.71 -3.96 0.08
N SER A 62 22.43 -3.58 -1.16
CA SER A 62 21.19 -3.95 -1.85
C SER A 62 21.41 -5.13 -2.79
N THR A 63 20.54 -6.13 -2.72
CA THR A 63 20.57 -7.30 -3.60
C THR A 63 20.19 -6.98 -5.04
N TYR A 64 19.47 -5.86 -5.27
CA TYR A 64 19.00 -5.44 -6.60
C TYR A 64 19.90 -4.42 -7.30
N LYS A 65 20.97 -3.97 -6.65
CA LYS A 65 21.90 -2.99 -7.21
C LYS A 65 23.29 -3.61 -7.40
N ASN A 66 24.02 -3.16 -8.43
CA ASN A 66 25.35 -3.67 -8.67
C ASN A 66 26.34 -3.23 -7.56
N TRP A 67 27.45 -3.95 -7.41
CA TRP A 67 28.43 -3.74 -6.35
C TRP A 67 29.07 -2.33 -6.36
N LYS A 68 29.27 -1.73 -7.56
CA LYS A 68 29.85 -0.37 -7.70
C LYS A 68 28.89 0.68 -7.13
N TRP A 69 27.57 0.49 -7.32
CA TRP A 69 26.56 1.35 -6.75
C TRP A 69 26.50 1.23 -5.23
N ASN A 70 26.55 0.02 -4.72
CA ASN A 70 26.59 -0.26 -3.28
C ASN A 70 27.82 0.38 -2.60
N LEU A 71 29.00 0.31 -3.24
CA LEU A 71 30.25 0.92 -2.74
C LEU A 71 30.15 2.46 -2.70
N ARG A 72 29.63 3.08 -3.77
CA ARG A 72 29.40 4.53 -3.82
C ARG A 72 28.48 4.99 -2.71
N GLU A 73 27.38 4.27 -2.49
CA GLU A 73 26.42 4.57 -1.42
C GLU A 73 27.07 4.43 -0.03
N LEU A 74 27.90 3.42 0.18
CA LEU A 74 28.62 3.23 1.44
C LEU A 74 29.49 4.44 1.79
N VAL A 75 30.23 4.97 0.80
CA VAL A 75 31.07 6.15 0.98
C VAL A 75 30.24 7.41 1.25
N LEU A 76 29.18 7.64 0.46
CA LEU A 76 28.30 8.80 0.64
C LEU A 76 27.57 8.77 1.98
N ARG A 77 27.13 7.61 2.42
CA ARG A 77 26.42 7.44 3.71
C ARG A 77 27.32 7.60 4.91
N GLY A 78 28.59 7.21 4.79
CA GLY A 78 29.60 7.46 5.84
C GLY A 78 29.86 8.94 6.11
N LEU A 79 29.66 9.79 5.09
CA LEU A 79 29.87 11.24 5.18
C LEU A 79 28.66 12.03 5.68
N PHE A 80 27.45 11.47 5.66
CA PHE A 80 26.21 12.20 5.97
C PHE A 80 25.40 11.55 7.09
N SER A 81 25.56 12.02 8.30
CA SER A 81 24.78 11.60 9.49
C SER A 81 23.28 11.98 9.40
N PHE A 82 22.90 12.89 8.52
CA PHE A 82 21.51 13.31 8.29
C PHE A 82 20.57 12.16 7.86
N GLY A 83 21.09 11.16 7.13
CA GLY A 83 20.30 10.01 6.71
C GLY A 83 19.77 9.18 7.87
N LYS A 84 20.54 8.99 8.94
CA LYS A 84 20.15 8.19 10.11
C LYS A 84 19.00 8.80 10.89
N LYS A 85 19.00 10.12 11.06
CA LYS A 85 17.92 10.83 11.77
C LYS A 85 16.60 10.73 11.00
N ARG A 86 16.65 10.90 9.68
CA ARG A 86 15.47 10.74 8.82
C ARG A 86 14.91 9.32 8.88
N GLU A 87 15.77 8.32 8.76
CA GLU A 87 15.39 6.91 8.85
C GLU A 87 14.70 6.59 10.18
N GLN A 88 15.25 7.10 11.29
CA GLN A 88 14.68 6.91 12.62
C GLN A 88 13.26 7.50 12.70
N VAL A 89 13.05 8.71 12.19
CA VAL A 89 11.73 9.36 12.18
C VAL A 89 10.69 8.51 11.41
N PHE A 90 11.06 7.99 10.22
CA PHE A 90 10.15 7.12 9.46
C PHE A 90 9.90 5.80 10.17
N SER A 91 10.93 5.15 10.71
CA SER A 91 10.78 3.92 11.48
C SER A 91 9.90 4.12 12.69
N ASP A 92 10.11 5.19 13.46
CA ASP A 92 9.28 5.52 14.61
C ASP A 92 7.82 5.74 14.23
N PHE A 93 7.56 6.43 13.11
CA PHE A 93 6.21 6.63 12.61
C PHE A 93 5.55 5.31 12.18
N ILE A 94 6.25 4.51 11.40
CA ILE A 94 5.75 3.22 10.90
C ILE A 94 5.47 2.25 12.04
N GLU A 95 6.34 2.21 13.06
CA GLU A 95 6.21 1.24 14.15
C GLU A 95 5.24 1.69 15.25
N ASN A 96 5.15 2.99 15.53
CA ASN A 96 4.42 3.50 16.67
C ASN A 96 3.10 4.22 16.32
N VAL A 97 2.93 4.71 15.09
CA VAL A 97 1.75 5.47 14.67
C VAL A 97 0.83 4.66 13.74
N LEU A 98 1.40 3.89 12.81
CA LEU A 98 0.60 3.09 11.89
C LEU A 98 0.03 1.85 12.59
N LYS A 99 -1.30 1.73 12.59
CA LYS A 99 -1.97 0.49 13.02
C LYS A 99 -1.80 -0.57 11.94
N LYS A 100 -1.10 -1.65 12.27
CA LYS A 100 -0.76 -2.71 11.33
C LYS A 100 -0.82 -4.10 11.97
N SER A 101 -0.98 -5.12 11.12
CA SER A 101 -0.93 -6.53 11.50
C SER A 101 0.49 -6.95 11.90
N LYS A 102 0.66 -8.20 12.29
CA LYS A 102 1.97 -8.84 12.29
C LYS A 102 2.54 -8.85 10.88
N ARG A 103 3.87 -8.76 10.76
CA ARG A 103 4.56 -8.80 9.47
C ARG A 103 4.31 -10.13 8.76
N VAL A 104 3.93 -10.05 7.49
CA VAL A 104 3.73 -11.19 6.59
C VAL A 104 4.74 -11.15 5.45
N LYS A 105 5.11 -12.32 4.92
CA LYS A 105 6.10 -12.45 3.84
C LYS A 105 5.46 -12.71 2.49
N ASP A 106 4.35 -13.44 2.49
CA ASP A 106 3.56 -13.74 1.30
C ASP A 106 2.06 -13.82 1.65
N LYS A 107 1.22 -14.04 0.64
CA LYS A 107 -0.24 -14.09 0.80
C LYS A 107 -0.74 -15.22 1.71
N ASN A 108 0.01 -16.31 1.86
CA ASN A 108 -0.40 -17.46 2.67
C ASN A 108 -0.19 -17.20 4.17
N ASP A 109 0.66 -16.23 4.51
CA ASP A 109 0.86 -15.80 5.90
C ASP A 109 -0.28 -14.88 6.40
N ILE A 110 -1.14 -14.38 5.49
CA ILE A 110 -2.21 -13.45 5.84
C ILE A 110 -3.37 -14.24 6.42
N PRO A 111 -3.75 -14.00 7.69
CA PRO A 111 -4.85 -14.73 8.30
C PRO A 111 -6.18 -14.35 7.66
N ASP A 112 -7.07 -15.35 7.48
CA ASP A 112 -8.41 -15.16 6.90
C ASP A 112 -9.40 -14.65 7.96
N ILE A 113 -9.16 -13.44 8.46
CA ILE A 113 -9.93 -12.80 9.54
C ILE A 113 -10.58 -11.49 9.11
N TYR A 114 -10.35 -11.05 7.87
CA TYR A 114 -10.84 -9.77 7.39
C TYR A 114 -12.21 -9.91 6.72
N ASP A 115 -13.17 -9.15 7.21
CA ASP A 115 -14.50 -9.05 6.61
C ASP A 115 -14.47 -8.21 5.33
N ILE A 116 -13.54 -7.25 5.26
CA ILE A 116 -13.34 -6.31 4.15
C ILE A 116 -11.83 -6.23 3.84
N LEU A 117 -11.49 -6.21 2.57
CA LEU A 117 -10.13 -5.98 2.09
C LEU A 117 -10.11 -4.78 1.15
N VAL A 118 -9.13 -3.90 1.34
CA VAL A 118 -8.93 -2.72 0.49
C VAL A 118 -7.47 -2.67 0.04
N CYS A 119 -7.23 -2.45 -1.24
CA CYS A 119 -5.89 -2.15 -1.75
C CYS A 119 -5.81 -0.73 -2.31
N GLY A 120 -4.64 -0.14 -2.18
CA GLY A 120 -4.41 1.26 -2.53
C GLY A 120 -4.27 2.11 -1.26
N SER A 121 -3.99 3.31 -1.38
CA SER A 121 -3.55 4.11 -2.52
C SER A 121 -2.10 3.76 -2.93
N ASP A 122 -1.35 4.75 -3.43
CA ASP A 122 0.03 4.62 -3.89
C ASP A 122 0.20 3.73 -5.15
N GLN A 123 1.42 3.65 -5.65
CA GLN A 123 1.77 2.97 -6.90
C GLN A 123 1.84 1.44 -6.76
N ILE A 124 0.87 0.86 -6.07
CA ILE A 124 0.82 -0.58 -5.81
C ILE A 124 0.66 -1.43 -7.07
N TRP A 125 0.12 -0.84 -8.15
CA TRP A 125 -0.02 -1.49 -9.46
C TRP A 125 1.06 -1.09 -10.47
N ASN A 126 2.12 -0.41 -10.00
CA ASN A 126 3.31 -0.16 -10.81
C ASN A 126 4.25 -1.39 -10.73
N PRO A 127 4.42 -2.16 -11.80
CA PRO A 127 5.23 -3.40 -11.78
C PRO A 127 6.70 -3.14 -11.43
N LYS A 128 7.21 -1.92 -11.70
CA LYS A 128 8.56 -1.52 -11.31
C LYS A 128 8.71 -1.28 -9.81
N ALA A 129 7.63 -0.92 -9.13
CA ALA A 129 7.62 -0.66 -7.69
C ALA A 129 7.12 -1.87 -6.89
N SER A 130 6.07 -2.55 -7.35
CA SER A 130 5.39 -3.65 -6.65
C SER A 130 5.98 -5.05 -6.90
N GLY A 131 7.05 -5.17 -7.68
CA GLY A 131 7.68 -6.46 -7.96
C GLY A 131 6.85 -7.36 -8.87
N GLU A 132 6.68 -6.96 -10.13
CA GLU A 132 6.12 -7.79 -11.19
C GLU A 132 4.70 -8.33 -10.89
N ASN A 133 3.82 -7.44 -10.39
CA ASN A 133 2.40 -7.75 -10.16
C ASN A 133 2.14 -8.77 -9.05
N ASP A 134 2.76 -8.56 -7.88
CA ASP A 134 2.52 -9.41 -6.71
C ASP A 134 1.00 -9.49 -6.41
N PRO A 135 0.43 -10.71 -6.35
CA PRO A 135 -1.00 -10.95 -6.13
C PRO A 135 -1.57 -10.26 -4.88
N ILE A 136 -0.74 -10.00 -3.87
CA ILE A 136 -1.15 -9.32 -2.63
C ILE A 136 -1.72 -7.94 -2.93
N TYR A 137 -1.12 -7.18 -3.85
CA TYR A 137 -1.57 -5.84 -4.23
C TYR A 137 -2.87 -5.83 -5.04
N TYR A 138 -3.33 -6.99 -5.48
CA TYR A 138 -4.64 -7.20 -6.13
C TYR A 138 -5.64 -7.92 -5.24
N LEU A 139 -5.31 -8.11 -3.95
CA LEU A 139 -6.15 -8.82 -2.96
C LEU A 139 -6.47 -10.27 -3.38
N ASP A 140 -5.56 -10.94 -4.11
CA ASP A 140 -5.72 -12.34 -4.51
C ASP A 140 -5.40 -13.29 -3.34
N PHE A 141 -6.09 -13.08 -2.22
CA PHE A 141 -6.04 -13.90 -1.00
C PHE A 141 -7.31 -13.72 -0.18
N GLY A 142 -7.47 -14.57 0.86
CA GLY A 142 -8.62 -14.53 1.76
C GLY A 142 -9.94 -14.95 1.10
N THR A 143 -10.90 -15.36 1.91
CA THR A 143 -12.21 -15.89 1.46
C THR A 143 -13.27 -14.80 1.29
N THR A 144 -13.08 -13.60 1.88
CA THR A 144 -14.05 -12.53 1.72
C THR A 144 -14.21 -12.09 0.26
N THR A 145 -15.48 -11.85 -0.13
CA THR A 145 -15.81 -11.25 -1.42
C THR A 145 -15.91 -9.73 -1.36
N CYS A 146 -15.78 -9.12 -0.19
CA CYS A 146 -15.80 -7.67 0.02
C CYS A 146 -14.43 -7.07 -0.23
N LYS A 147 -13.99 -7.02 -1.48
CA LYS A 147 -12.67 -6.54 -1.92
C LYS A 147 -12.83 -5.28 -2.77
N PHE A 148 -12.02 -4.27 -2.48
CA PHE A 148 -12.10 -2.96 -3.15
C PHE A 148 -10.69 -2.43 -3.44
N SER A 149 -10.54 -1.66 -4.52
CA SER A 149 -9.39 -0.76 -4.63
C SER A 149 -9.83 0.68 -4.40
N TYR A 150 -8.97 1.49 -3.79
CA TYR A 150 -9.18 2.91 -3.58
C TYR A 150 -7.95 3.70 -4.02
N ALA A 151 -8.11 4.58 -5.00
CA ALA A 151 -7.06 5.41 -5.56
C ALA A 151 -5.77 4.63 -5.89
N ALA A 152 -5.88 3.37 -6.30
CA ALA A 152 -4.76 2.56 -6.71
C ALA A 152 -4.09 3.17 -7.95
N SER A 153 -2.76 3.19 -7.98
CA SER A 153 -1.97 3.85 -9.00
C SER A 153 -0.98 2.91 -9.65
N SER A 154 -0.75 3.09 -10.94
CA SER A 154 0.37 2.49 -11.66
C SER A 154 1.50 3.49 -11.93
N GLY A 155 1.43 4.69 -11.36
CA GLY A 155 2.33 5.79 -11.67
C GLY A 155 2.11 6.28 -13.11
N SER A 156 3.17 6.32 -13.90
CA SER A 156 3.11 6.69 -15.33
C SER A 156 3.18 5.48 -16.27
N VAL A 157 3.06 4.26 -15.73
CA VAL A 157 3.22 3.02 -16.49
C VAL A 157 1.84 2.42 -16.76
N ARG A 158 1.56 2.04 -18.01
CA ARG A 158 0.43 1.18 -18.30
C ARG A 158 0.70 -0.17 -17.65
N PHE A 159 -0.16 -0.57 -16.73
CA PHE A 159 -0.06 -1.91 -16.15
C PHE A 159 -0.83 -2.89 -17.05
N GLY A 160 -0.37 -4.13 -17.09
CA GLY A 160 -1.06 -5.18 -17.82
C GLY A 160 -0.71 -5.31 -19.30
N ASP A 161 0.15 -4.43 -19.84
CA ASP A 161 0.60 -4.54 -21.23
C ASP A 161 1.26 -5.92 -21.51
N GLU A 162 1.89 -6.51 -20.50
CA GLU A 162 2.53 -7.84 -20.63
C GLU A 162 1.53 -9.00 -20.47
N ASN A 163 0.46 -8.81 -19.68
CA ASN A 163 -0.55 -9.85 -19.44
C ASN A 163 -1.93 -9.27 -19.05
N PRO A 164 -2.68 -8.70 -20.01
CA PRO A 164 -3.96 -8.06 -19.76
C PRO A 164 -5.02 -9.01 -19.19
N GLU A 165 -5.01 -10.29 -19.57
CA GLU A 165 -5.96 -11.29 -19.07
C GLU A 165 -5.77 -11.55 -17.57
N LEU A 166 -4.53 -11.60 -17.08
CA LEU A 166 -4.24 -11.75 -15.67
C LEU A 166 -4.75 -10.54 -14.87
N PHE A 167 -4.52 -9.32 -15.37
CA PHE A 167 -5.03 -8.10 -14.74
C PHE A 167 -6.54 -8.07 -14.72
N LYS A 168 -7.17 -8.38 -15.83
CA LYS A 168 -8.62 -8.49 -15.90
C LYS A 168 -9.15 -9.45 -14.84
N LYS A 169 -8.55 -10.63 -14.70
CA LYS A 169 -8.90 -11.61 -13.68
C LYS A 169 -8.78 -11.04 -12.27
N TYR A 170 -7.69 -10.35 -11.94
CA TYR A 170 -7.51 -9.73 -10.63
C TYR A 170 -8.56 -8.65 -10.36
N LEU A 171 -8.80 -7.75 -11.31
CA LEU A 171 -9.74 -6.66 -11.15
C LEU A 171 -11.20 -7.13 -11.06
N GLN A 172 -11.56 -8.22 -11.74
CA GLN A 172 -12.89 -8.82 -11.64
C GLN A 172 -13.22 -9.37 -10.26
N ASN A 173 -12.22 -9.68 -9.43
CA ASN A 173 -12.42 -10.10 -8.05
C ASN A 173 -12.76 -8.93 -7.12
N LEU A 174 -12.62 -7.68 -7.58
CA LEU A 174 -12.95 -6.48 -6.81
C LEU A 174 -14.41 -6.10 -7.03
N LYS A 175 -15.13 -5.78 -5.94
CA LYS A 175 -16.50 -5.25 -6.02
C LYS A 175 -16.57 -3.85 -6.61
N SER A 176 -15.53 -3.04 -6.37
CA SER A 176 -15.37 -1.71 -6.95
C SER A 176 -13.90 -1.46 -7.20
N ILE A 177 -13.61 -0.82 -8.33
CA ILE A 177 -12.27 -0.51 -8.79
C ILE A 177 -12.10 1.00 -8.72
N GLY A 178 -11.36 1.47 -7.72
CA GLY A 178 -10.99 2.87 -7.55
C GLY A 178 -9.54 3.11 -7.96
N VAL A 179 -9.32 4.01 -8.90
CA VAL A 179 -8.00 4.37 -9.43
C VAL A 179 -7.69 5.84 -9.21
N ARG A 180 -6.42 6.21 -9.23
CA ARG A 180 -5.99 7.60 -9.04
C ARG A 180 -5.95 8.39 -10.34
N GLU A 181 -5.54 7.77 -11.44
CA GLU A 181 -5.27 8.44 -12.71
C GLU A 181 -6.35 8.17 -13.76
N ARG A 182 -6.65 9.21 -14.56
CA ARG A 182 -7.62 9.11 -15.64
C ARG A 182 -7.20 8.11 -16.72
N PHE A 183 -5.91 8.05 -17.06
CA PHE A 183 -5.44 7.13 -18.08
C PHE A 183 -5.62 5.65 -17.67
N MET A 184 -5.58 5.38 -16.34
CA MET A 184 -5.86 4.05 -15.79
C MET A 184 -7.33 3.69 -15.93
N GLN A 185 -8.22 4.65 -15.65
CA GLN A 185 -9.66 4.47 -15.85
C GLN A 185 -9.98 4.17 -17.32
N GLU A 186 -9.39 4.92 -18.23
CA GLU A 186 -9.54 4.73 -19.67
C GLU A 186 -9.03 3.36 -20.11
N TYR A 187 -7.82 2.95 -19.67
CA TYR A 187 -7.26 1.65 -19.96
C TYR A 187 -8.16 0.51 -19.44
N ILE A 188 -8.62 0.57 -18.20
CA ILE A 188 -9.50 -0.45 -17.60
C ILE A 188 -10.80 -0.58 -18.39
N LYS A 189 -11.35 0.53 -18.87
CA LYS A 189 -12.56 0.55 -19.68
C LYS A 189 -12.32 0.00 -21.10
N GLU A 190 -11.32 0.50 -21.78
CA GLU A 190 -11.11 0.25 -23.23
C GLU A 190 -10.49 -1.12 -23.48
N GLU A 191 -9.48 -1.49 -22.68
CA GLU A 191 -8.73 -2.72 -22.91
C GLU A 191 -9.30 -3.92 -22.12
N LEU A 192 -9.80 -3.67 -20.89
CA LEU A 192 -10.30 -4.75 -20.04
C LEU A 192 -11.83 -4.87 -20.03
N GLY A 193 -12.56 -3.86 -20.52
CA GLY A 193 -14.01 -3.85 -20.53
C GLY A 193 -14.64 -3.79 -19.14
N LEU A 194 -13.94 -3.19 -18.16
CA LEU A 194 -14.38 -3.07 -16.75
C LEU A 194 -14.71 -1.62 -16.42
N VAL A 195 -15.51 -1.43 -15.38
CA VAL A 195 -15.87 -0.09 -14.87
C VAL A 195 -14.98 0.25 -13.68
N SER A 196 -14.45 1.45 -13.66
CA SER A 196 -13.67 1.98 -12.53
C SER A 196 -13.98 3.45 -12.27
N GLU A 197 -13.67 3.92 -11.06
CA GLU A 197 -13.90 5.28 -10.61
C GLU A 197 -12.58 5.98 -10.29
N ILE A 198 -12.50 7.30 -10.50
CA ILE A 198 -11.36 8.11 -10.09
C ILE A 198 -11.57 8.54 -8.64
N ASN A 199 -10.60 8.23 -7.79
CA ASN A 199 -10.60 8.63 -6.40
C ASN A 199 -9.44 9.57 -6.10
N PRO A 200 -9.63 10.59 -5.25
CA PRO A 200 -8.53 11.41 -4.75
C PRO A 200 -7.61 10.59 -3.84
N ASP A 201 -6.38 11.07 -3.68
CA ASP A 201 -5.47 10.50 -2.69
C ASP A 201 -6.11 10.55 -1.28
N PRO A 202 -6.01 9.49 -0.46
CA PRO A 202 -6.61 9.45 0.87
C PRO A 202 -6.18 10.60 1.79
N THR A 203 -5.03 11.21 1.55
CA THR A 203 -4.56 12.36 2.32
C THR A 203 -5.52 13.56 2.25
N PHE A 204 -6.33 13.68 1.19
CA PHE A 204 -7.36 14.70 1.07
C PHE A 204 -8.64 14.40 1.84
N LEU A 205 -8.80 13.20 2.40
CA LEU A 205 -9.99 12.79 3.12
C LEU A 205 -9.94 13.14 4.62
N LEU A 206 -8.78 13.56 5.11
CA LEU A 206 -8.59 14.03 6.49
C LEU A 206 -8.54 15.56 6.51
N ASN A 207 -9.16 16.14 7.52
CA ASN A 207 -9.13 17.58 7.76
C ASN A 207 -7.90 17.98 8.62
N ALA A 208 -7.68 19.28 8.78
CA ALA A 208 -6.53 19.82 9.50
C ALA A 208 -6.45 19.34 10.97
N SER A 209 -7.59 19.22 11.66
CA SER A 209 -7.58 18.75 13.06
C SER A 209 -7.18 17.28 13.17
N GLU A 210 -7.55 16.45 12.22
CA GLU A 210 -7.17 15.04 12.17
C GLU A 210 -5.67 14.86 11.87
N TRP A 211 -5.09 15.74 11.04
CA TRP A 211 -3.66 15.76 10.81
C TRP A 211 -2.87 16.22 12.03
N SER A 212 -3.41 17.17 12.81
CA SER A 212 -2.78 17.65 14.04
C SER A 212 -2.60 16.57 15.12
N GLU A 213 -3.36 15.47 15.07
CA GLU A 213 -3.20 14.34 15.99
C GLU A 213 -1.82 13.67 15.90
N ILE A 214 -1.15 13.76 14.73
CA ILE A 214 0.18 13.17 14.51
C ILE A 214 1.30 14.20 14.41
N GLU A 215 0.95 15.48 14.52
CA GLU A 215 1.91 16.56 14.54
C GLU A 215 2.68 16.50 15.87
N LYS A 216 4.00 16.34 15.80
CA LYS A 216 4.86 16.47 16.97
C LYS A 216 5.41 17.88 17.01
N PRO A 217 5.38 18.56 18.17
CA PRO A 217 5.99 19.87 18.33
C PRO A 217 7.51 19.86 18.13
#